data_fe6819c13ef2f4015895547b2d01e90c
#
_entry.id   fe6819c13ef2f4015895547b2d01e90c
#
_cell.length_a   1.000
_cell.length_b   1.000
_cell.length_c   1.000
_cell.angle_alpha   90.00
_cell.angle_beta   90.00
_cell.angle_gamma   90.00
#
_symmetry.space_group_name_H-M   'P 1'
#
loop_
_entity.id
_entity.type
_entity.pdbx_description
1 polymer ?
#
loop_
_entity_poly.entity_id
_entity_poly.type
_entity_poly.pdbx_seq_one_letter_code
_entity_poly.pdbx_strand_id
1 'polypeptide(L)'
;MKSYEFEIICKNEIIKELKEKFNEDFKVEELHLVWFSKNLQNLKCCICDSGKNDRYYECTFNGDKQALYVDIYNKISNTEIRLKI
;
A
#
# COMPACT_ATOMS: atom_id res chain seq x y z
N MET A 1 -8.54 -15.63 3.43
CA MET A 1 -8.32 -14.70 2.30
C MET A 1 -6.94 -14.96 1.71
N LYS A 2 -6.85 -15.12 0.40
CA LYS A 2 -5.58 -15.31 -0.28
C LYS A 2 -4.89 -13.97 -0.50
N SER A 3 -3.56 -13.99 -0.68
CA SER A 3 -2.78 -12.75 -0.82
C SER A 3 -3.23 -11.88 -2.00
N TYR A 4 -3.55 -12.49 -3.15
CA TYR A 4 -3.98 -11.70 -4.30
C TYR A 4 -5.37 -11.08 -4.10
N GLU A 5 -6.23 -11.74 -3.34
CA GLU A 5 -7.54 -11.18 -2.99
C GLU A 5 -7.37 -9.95 -2.10
N PHE A 6 -6.49 -10.06 -1.11
CA PHE A 6 -6.17 -8.96 -0.22
C PHE A 6 -5.53 -7.81 -0.99
N GLU A 7 -4.62 -8.11 -1.91
CA GLU A 7 -3.98 -7.10 -2.75
C GLU A 7 -5.01 -6.28 -3.53
N ILE A 8 -5.98 -6.93 -4.16
CA ILE A 8 -7.02 -6.25 -4.94
C ILE A 8 -7.89 -5.37 -4.05
N ILE A 9 -8.28 -5.89 -2.89
CA ILE A 9 -9.07 -5.10 -1.91
C ILE A 9 -8.31 -3.84 -1.51
N CYS A 10 -7.02 -3.99 -1.16
CA CYS A 10 -6.20 -2.87 -0.73
C CYS A 10 -6.03 -1.84 -1.84
N LYS A 11 -5.76 -2.27 -3.07
CA LYS A 11 -5.61 -1.35 -4.20
C LYS A 11 -6.88 -0.53 -4.43
N ASN A 12 -8.04 -1.18 -4.36
CA ASN A 12 -9.31 -0.48 -4.54
C ASN A 12 -9.57 0.53 -3.42
N GLU A 13 -9.25 0.18 -2.18
CA GLU A 13 -9.43 1.09 -1.06
C GLU A 13 -8.44 2.26 -1.12
N ILE A 14 -7.20 2.01 -1.55
CA ILE A 14 -6.21 3.08 -1.78
C ILE A 14 -6.73 4.06 -2.84
N ILE A 15 -7.28 3.54 -3.94
CA ILE A 15 -7.82 4.38 -5.02
C ILE A 15 -8.92 5.31 -4.49
N LYS A 16 -9.82 4.77 -3.65
CA LYS A 16 -10.87 5.57 -3.03
C LYS A 16 -10.29 6.67 -2.14
N GLU A 17 -9.32 6.33 -1.31
CA GLU A 17 -8.68 7.28 -0.40
C GLU A 17 -7.97 8.41 -1.17
N LEU A 18 -7.27 8.07 -2.25
CA LEU A 18 -6.59 9.05 -3.07
C LEU A 18 -7.57 10.00 -3.76
N LYS A 19 -8.70 9.48 -4.20
CA LYS A 19 -9.76 10.31 -4.79
C LYS A 19 -10.36 11.25 -3.76
N GLU A 20 -10.70 10.74 -2.59
CA GLU A 20 -11.35 11.53 -1.54
C GLU A 20 -10.44 12.60 -0.96
N LYS A 21 -9.17 12.25 -0.68
CA LYS A 21 -8.27 13.13 0.06
C LYS A 21 -7.47 14.07 -0.83
N PHE A 22 -7.13 13.64 -2.04
CA PHE A 22 -6.23 14.39 -2.92
C PHE A 22 -6.85 14.70 -4.29
N ASN A 23 -8.05 14.24 -4.55
CA ASN A 23 -8.72 14.36 -5.85
C ASN A 23 -7.86 13.81 -7.00
N GLU A 24 -7.16 12.71 -6.74
CA GLU A 24 -6.32 12.03 -7.71
C GLU A 24 -7.01 10.78 -8.23
N ASP A 25 -6.85 10.51 -9.52
CA ASP A 25 -7.41 9.34 -10.17
C ASP A 25 -6.29 8.35 -10.46
N PHE A 26 -6.46 7.12 -9.94
CA PHE A 26 -5.53 6.02 -10.18
C PHE A 26 -6.28 4.80 -10.67
N LYS A 27 -5.61 4.03 -11.50
CA LYS A 27 -6.08 2.71 -11.95
C LYS A 27 -5.36 1.63 -11.17
N VAL A 28 -5.98 0.47 -11.06
CA VAL A 28 -5.39 -0.68 -10.35
C VAL A 28 -4.00 -1.02 -10.92
N GLU A 29 -3.84 -0.92 -12.25
CA GLU A 29 -2.58 -1.24 -12.92
C GLU A 29 -1.43 -0.30 -12.55
N GLU A 30 -1.73 0.86 -11.98
CA GLU A 30 -0.73 1.84 -11.55
C GLU A 30 -0.23 1.58 -10.13
N LEU A 31 -0.82 0.63 -9.44
CA LEU A 31 -0.45 0.26 -8.07
C LEU A 31 0.20 -1.12 -8.08
N HIS A 32 1.29 -1.27 -7.32
CA HIS A 32 2.10 -2.48 -7.31
C HIS A 32 2.37 -2.96 -5.90
N LEU A 33 2.20 -4.25 -5.69
CA LEU A 33 2.50 -4.88 -4.41
C LEU A 33 4.01 -4.92 -4.20
N VAL A 34 4.48 -4.38 -3.08
CA VAL A 34 5.89 -4.41 -2.68
C VAL A 34 6.16 -5.63 -1.80
N TRP A 35 5.34 -5.83 -0.78
CA TRP A 35 5.41 -7.01 0.07
C TRP A 35 4.05 -7.29 0.73
N PHE A 36 3.91 -8.52 1.16
CA PHE A 36 2.72 -9.02 1.85
C PHE A 36 3.16 -9.88 3.02
N SER A 37 2.45 -9.76 4.15
CA SER A 37 2.71 -10.56 5.34
C SER A 37 1.39 -10.99 5.96
N LYS A 38 1.39 -12.21 6.46
CA LYS A 38 0.23 -12.76 7.17
C LYS A 38 0.70 -13.30 8.52
N ASN A 39 -0.01 -12.90 9.58
CA ASN A 39 0.26 -13.40 10.93
C ASN A 39 -1.08 -13.75 11.57
N LEU A 40 -1.37 -15.04 11.65
CA LEU A 40 -2.65 -15.56 12.14
C LEU A 40 -3.78 -15.01 11.26
N GLN A 41 -4.75 -14.33 11.86
CA GLN A 41 -5.88 -13.73 11.14
C GLN A 41 -5.59 -12.32 10.64
N ASN A 42 -4.41 -11.80 10.92
CA ASN A 42 -4.03 -10.44 10.53
C ASN A 42 -3.21 -10.45 9.23
N LEU A 43 -3.49 -9.49 8.36
CA LEU A 43 -2.82 -9.35 7.07
C LEU A 43 -2.24 -7.95 6.95
N LYS A 44 -1.07 -7.84 6.32
CA LYS A 44 -0.47 -6.53 6.07
C LYS A 44 0.24 -6.54 4.72
N CYS A 45 0.16 -5.44 3.99
CA CYS A 45 0.90 -5.30 2.74
C CYS A 45 1.37 -3.87 2.54
N CYS A 46 2.38 -3.72 1.71
CA CYS A 46 2.86 -2.43 1.23
C CYS A 46 2.66 -2.36 -0.27
N ILE A 47 2.11 -1.25 -0.73
CA ILE A 47 1.82 -1.01 -2.14
C ILE A 47 2.44 0.32 -2.52
N CYS A 48 3.02 0.39 -3.72
CA CYS A 48 3.56 1.63 -4.27
C CYS A 48 2.80 2.01 -5.54
N ASP A 49 2.86 3.28 -5.93
CA ASP A 49 2.42 3.69 -7.25
C ASP A 49 3.61 3.64 -8.20
N SER A 50 3.41 3.91 -9.49
CA SER A 50 4.45 3.77 -10.51
C SER A 50 5.41 4.95 -10.55
N GLY A 51 5.75 5.53 -9.40
CA GLY A 51 6.66 6.65 -9.31
C GLY A 51 6.03 8.00 -9.64
N LYS A 52 4.71 8.05 -9.73
CA LYS A 52 3.99 9.30 -9.97
C LYS A 52 4.10 10.27 -8.81
N ASN A 53 4.21 9.71 -7.61
CA ASN A 53 4.34 10.47 -6.37
C ASN A 53 5.39 9.79 -5.49
N ASP A 54 5.99 10.54 -4.58
CA ASP A 54 6.93 9.99 -3.61
C ASP A 54 6.19 9.41 -2.41
N ARG A 55 5.22 8.54 -2.69
CA ARG A 55 4.36 7.95 -1.67
C ARG A 55 4.37 6.43 -1.75
N TYR A 56 4.11 5.80 -0.61
CA TYR A 56 3.77 4.40 -0.55
C TYR A 56 2.61 4.21 0.42
N TYR A 57 1.98 3.06 0.34
CA TYR A 57 0.75 2.79 1.07
C TYR A 57 0.89 1.49 1.84
N GLU A 58 0.49 1.51 3.11
CA GLU A 58 0.41 0.29 3.91
C GLU A 58 -1.04 0.00 4.24
N CYS A 59 -1.45 -1.24 3.99
CA CYS A 59 -2.79 -1.71 4.35
C CYS A 59 -2.64 -2.76 5.43
N THR A 60 -3.39 -2.59 6.52
CA THR A 60 -3.37 -3.52 7.65
C THR A 60 -4.79 -4.00 7.92
N PHE A 61 -5.00 -5.31 7.84
CA PHE A 61 -6.29 -5.91 8.16
C PHE A 61 -6.20 -6.58 9.53
N ASN A 62 -7.06 -6.11 10.45
CA ASN A 62 -7.22 -6.73 11.76
C ASN A 62 -8.38 -7.71 11.66
N GLY A 63 -8.07 -9.02 11.66
CA GLY A 63 -9.08 -10.05 11.49
C GLY A 63 -10.07 -10.15 12.64
N ASP A 64 -9.67 -9.79 13.85
CA ASP A 64 -10.57 -9.82 15.00
C ASP A 64 -11.65 -8.74 14.90
N LYS A 65 -11.27 -7.57 14.43
CA LYS A 65 -12.19 -6.43 14.27
C LYS A 65 -12.85 -6.38 12.90
N GLN A 66 -12.40 -7.20 11.96
CA GLN A 66 -12.85 -7.16 10.56
C GLN A 66 -12.66 -5.75 9.99
N ALA A 67 -11.54 -5.11 10.32
CA ALA A 67 -11.26 -3.72 9.97
C ALA A 67 -9.98 -3.63 9.14
N LEU A 68 -10.05 -2.84 8.07
CA LEU A 68 -8.89 -2.54 7.22
C LEU A 68 -8.46 -1.10 7.47
N TYR A 69 -7.17 -0.92 7.72
CA TYR A 69 -6.55 0.39 7.86
C TYR A 69 -5.69 0.67 6.64
N VAL A 70 -5.83 1.86 6.07
CA VAL A 70 -5.04 2.30 4.93
C VAL A 70 -4.21 3.50 5.36
N ASP A 71 -2.89 3.34 5.35
CA ASP A 71 -1.95 4.39 5.73
C ASP A 71 -1.23 4.89 4.48
N ILE A 72 -1.15 6.21 4.34
CA ILE A 72 -0.47 6.85 3.21
C ILE A 72 0.77 7.54 3.74
N TYR A 73 1.94 7.20 3.17
CA TYR A 73 3.24 7.73 3.60
C TYR A 73 3.91 8.49 2.48
N ASN A 74 4.51 9.62 2.82
CA ASN A 74 5.35 10.38 1.90
C ASN A 74 6.82 10.06 2.14
N LYS A 75 7.60 9.99 1.06
CA LYS A 75 9.05 9.92 1.15
C LYS A 75 9.57 11.30 1.55
N ILE A 76 10.34 11.35 2.63
CA ILE A 76 10.90 12.61 3.15
C ILE A 76 12.25 12.91 2.52
N SER A 77 13.08 11.88 2.31
CA SER A 77 14.41 12.07 1.76
C SER A 77 14.88 10.83 1.01
N ASN A 78 15.86 11.02 0.15
CA ASN A 78 16.53 9.95 -0.56
C ASN A 78 18.02 10.29 -0.64
N THR A 79 18.87 9.43 -0.08
CA THR A 79 20.31 9.65 -0.02
C THR A 79 21.03 8.48 -0.66
N GLU A 80 21.88 8.75 -1.62
CA GLU A 80 22.71 7.71 -2.22
C GLU A 80 23.97 7.53 -1.37
N ILE A 81 24.22 6.31 -0.92
CA ILE A 81 25.42 5.95 -0.18
C ILE A 81 26.05 4.78 -0.94
N ARG A 82 27.27 4.99 -1.42
CA ARG A 82 27.99 3.96 -2.17
C ARG A 82 28.80 3.12 -1.21
N LEU A 83 28.63 1.80 -1.29
CA LEU A 83 29.35 0.86 -0.43
C LEU A 83 30.32 0.06 -1.28
N LYS A 84 31.53 -0.17 -0.73
CA LYS A 84 32.49 -1.14 -1.26
C LYS A 84 32.34 -2.42 -0.44
N ILE A 85 31.79 -3.45 -1.09
CA ILE A 85 31.56 -4.72 -0.42
C ILE A 85 32.46 -5.79 -1.02
#